data_516ecd1dd0b58af03897d4bef4187276
#
_entry.id   516ecd1dd0b58af03897d4bef4187276
#
_cell.length_a   1.000
_cell.length_b   1.000
_cell.length_c   1.000
_cell.angle_alpha   90.00
_cell.angle_beta   90.00
_cell.angle_gamma   90.00
#
_symmetry.space_group_name_H-M   'P 1'
#
loop_
_entity.id
_entity.type
_entity.pdbx_description
1 polymer ?
#
loop_
_entity_poly.entity_id
_entity_poly.type
_entity_poly.pdbx_seq_one_letter_code
_entity_poly.pdbx_strand_id
1 'polypeptide(L)'
;SLTKGKNLAIIGESGCGKRTLLKLIYGLHDLDAGQIFWNDIEVLGPKYHLIPGMPFMKYLAQDFDLMPFITVAENVGKYLSNFFPEDKQVRIAELLEIVEMTEYADVKAKLLSGGQMQRVALARVLALEPEVLLLDEPFSHIDNFRKNSLRRNLFAYLKEKSIICIVATHDSTDVLAFADEVAIMKQGKIIESGIPEFIYNHPQNYYIASLFGDVNEIVLQDEKHLVYPHQLNVVVNSDLKVEIINSYFRGSHYLIEAKFGNQTVFFENEVAIEKAEIVFLKIK
;
A
#
# COMPACT_ATOMS: atom_id res chain seq x y z
N SER A 1 0.74 13.65 -13.89
CA SER A 1 1.73 14.42 -13.09
C SER A 1 1.32 14.44 -11.64
N LEU A 2 2.27 14.29 -10.72
CA LEU A 2 2.03 14.38 -9.28
C LEU A 2 2.43 15.77 -8.76
N THR A 3 1.66 16.30 -7.82
CA THR A 3 1.95 17.57 -7.14
C THR A 3 2.58 17.33 -5.77
N LYS A 4 3.32 18.32 -5.24
CA LYS A 4 3.98 18.22 -3.92
C LYS A 4 3.02 17.80 -2.81
N GLY A 5 3.49 16.91 -1.94
CA GLY A 5 2.72 16.39 -0.81
C GLY A 5 1.62 15.39 -1.17
N LYS A 6 1.58 14.90 -2.42
CA LYS A 6 0.63 13.89 -2.86
C LYS A 6 1.21 12.48 -2.79
N ASN A 7 0.35 11.53 -2.43
CA ASN A 7 0.66 10.12 -2.36
C ASN A 7 0.00 9.39 -3.54
N LEU A 8 0.81 8.71 -4.36
CA LEU A 8 0.34 7.81 -5.41
C LEU A 8 0.55 6.36 -4.95
N ALA A 9 -0.51 5.58 -4.92
CA ALA A 9 -0.40 4.13 -4.76
C ALA A 9 -0.41 3.43 -6.13
N ILE A 10 0.48 2.46 -6.32
CA ILE A 10 0.47 1.55 -7.45
C ILE A 10 0.04 0.19 -6.93
N ILE A 11 -1.15 -0.25 -7.32
CA ILE A 11 -1.72 -1.54 -6.90
C ILE A 11 -1.90 -2.50 -8.08
N GLY A 12 -1.79 -3.78 -7.81
CA GLY A 12 -1.98 -4.85 -8.78
C GLY A 12 -1.44 -6.18 -8.24
N GLU A 13 -1.73 -7.27 -8.95
CA GLU A 13 -1.28 -8.61 -8.56
C GLU A 13 0.25 -8.74 -8.47
N SER A 14 0.71 -9.77 -7.78
CA SER A 14 2.15 -10.04 -7.70
C SER A 14 2.72 -10.32 -9.10
N GLY A 15 3.89 -9.73 -9.40
CA GLY A 15 4.52 -9.88 -10.71
C GLY A 15 3.98 -8.99 -11.83
N CYS A 16 2.97 -8.14 -11.61
CA CYS A 16 2.43 -7.26 -12.66
C CYS A 16 3.36 -6.12 -13.10
N GLY A 17 4.54 -5.94 -12.45
CA GLY A 17 5.56 -4.97 -12.87
C GLY A 17 5.71 -3.74 -11.97
N LYS A 18 5.02 -3.64 -10.82
CA LYS A 18 5.10 -2.50 -9.88
C LYS A 18 6.52 -2.12 -9.50
N ARG A 19 7.32 -3.12 -9.06
CA ARG A 19 8.73 -2.93 -8.70
C ARG A 19 9.57 -2.43 -9.87
N THR A 20 9.34 -2.97 -11.06
CA THR A 20 10.04 -2.52 -12.28
C THR A 20 9.74 -1.06 -12.57
N LEU A 21 8.48 -0.65 -12.44
CA LEU A 21 8.08 0.74 -12.61
C LEU A 21 8.76 1.66 -11.59
N LEU A 22 8.79 1.29 -10.30
CA LEU A 22 9.52 2.08 -9.29
C LEU A 22 11.02 2.19 -9.60
N LYS A 23 11.66 1.10 -10.07
CA LYS A 23 13.07 1.10 -10.45
C LYS A 23 13.35 1.98 -11.67
N LEU A 24 12.44 2.01 -12.64
CA LEU A 24 12.51 2.93 -13.78
C LEU A 24 12.39 4.39 -13.32
N ILE A 25 11.42 4.69 -12.45
CA ILE A 25 11.24 6.04 -11.89
C ILE A 25 12.46 6.49 -11.08
N TYR A 26 13.11 5.56 -10.36
CA TYR A 26 14.33 5.88 -9.59
C TYR A 26 15.59 5.98 -10.45
N GLY A 27 15.56 5.54 -11.70
CA GLY A 27 16.74 5.49 -12.58
C GLY A 27 17.66 4.30 -12.34
N LEU A 28 17.14 3.17 -11.80
CA LEU A 28 17.87 1.88 -11.68
C LEU A 28 17.88 1.08 -12.98
N HIS A 29 17.00 1.41 -13.91
CA HIS A 29 16.91 0.82 -15.24
C HIS A 29 16.76 1.94 -16.27
N ASP A 30 17.29 1.71 -17.46
CA ASP A 30 17.06 2.60 -18.59
C ASP A 30 15.66 2.40 -19.16
N LEU A 31 15.07 3.46 -19.67
CA LEU A 31 13.84 3.38 -20.46
C LEU A 31 14.18 2.94 -21.89
N ASP A 32 13.36 2.05 -22.45
CA ASP A 32 13.42 1.72 -23.87
C ASP A 32 12.84 2.84 -24.74
N ALA A 33 11.83 3.56 -24.19
CA ALA A 33 11.18 4.69 -24.83
C ALA A 33 10.49 5.58 -23.78
N GLY A 34 10.25 6.84 -24.12
CA GLY A 34 9.63 7.83 -23.22
C GLY A 34 10.65 8.53 -22.33
N GLN A 35 10.16 9.36 -21.43
CA GLN A 35 10.97 10.19 -20.53
C GLN A 35 10.27 10.35 -19.19
N ILE A 36 11.06 10.48 -18.14
CA ILE A 36 10.58 10.77 -16.77
C ILE A 36 11.21 12.09 -16.34
N PHE A 37 10.38 13.01 -15.87
CA PHE A 37 10.83 14.32 -15.40
C PHE A 37 10.46 14.56 -13.94
N TRP A 38 11.37 15.22 -13.24
CA TRP A 38 11.10 15.91 -11.99
C TRP A 38 11.29 17.41 -12.21
N ASN A 39 10.20 18.16 -12.21
CA ASN A 39 10.20 19.53 -12.73
C ASN A 39 10.83 19.55 -14.14
N ASP A 40 11.90 20.31 -14.32
CA ASP A 40 12.64 20.41 -15.60
C ASP A 40 13.83 19.44 -15.69
N ILE A 41 14.02 18.56 -14.70
CA ILE A 41 15.14 17.62 -14.64
C ILE A 41 14.70 16.26 -15.15
N GLU A 42 15.31 15.77 -16.22
CA GLU A 42 15.09 14.41 -16.71
C GLU A 42 15.78 13.39 -15.80
N VAL A 43 15.03 12.37 -15.38
CA VAL A 43 15.56 11.23 -14.61
C VAL A 43 16.14 10.21 -15.59
N LEU A 44 17.46 10.10 -15.60
CA LEU A 44 18.20 9.21 -16.48
C LEU A 44 18.61 7.92 -15.78
N GLY A 45 18.74 6.85 -16.58
CA GLY A 45 19.14 5.52 -16.10
C GLY A 45 20.66 5.30 -16.09
N PRO A 46 21.11 4.02 -15.86
CA PRO A 46 22.51 3.65 -15.69
C PRO A 46 23.42 3.95 -16.87
N LYS A 47 22.88 4.10 -18.08
CA LYS A 47 23.68 4.54 -19.26
C LYS A 47 24.28 5.92 -19.10
N TYR A 48 23.68 6.77 -18.26
CA TYR A 48 24.05 8.17 -18.10
C TYR A 48 24.60 8.48 -16.71
N HIS A 49 24.24 7.68 -15.68
CA HIS A 49 24.64 7.88 -14.29
C HIS A 49 25.26 6.61 -13.70
N LEU A 50 26.48 6.71 -13.15
CA LEU A 50 27.17 5.61 -12.44
C LEU A 50 26.46 5.25 -11.11
N ILE A 51 25.86 6.25 -10.46
CA ILE A 51 25.13 6.06 -9.21
C ILE A 51 23.64 6.25 -9.51
N PRO A 52 22.82 5.21 -9.35
CA PRO A 52 21.38 5.32 -9.57
C PRO A 52 20.71 6.29 -8.60
N GLY A 53 19.64 6.90 -9.08
CA GLY A 53 18.82 7.85 -8.32
C GLY A 53 19.29 9.28 -8.42
N MET A 54 18.36 10.18 -8.19
CA MET A 54 18.62 11.63 -8.19
C MET A 54 18.77 12.11 -6.73
N PRO A 55 19.51 13.20 -6.46
CA PRO A 55 19.73 13.71 -5.10
C PRO A 55 18.44 13.95 -4.31
N PHE A 56 17.38 14.38 -4.99
CA PHE A 56 16.07 14.68 -4.44
C PHE A 56 15.19 13.45 -4.24
N MET A 57 15.61 12.24 -4.71
CA MET A 57 14.84 11.00 -4.59
C MET A 57 15.47 10.02 -3.63
N LYS A 58 14.62 9.24 -2.94
CA LYS A 58 15.03 8.04 -2.23
C LYS A 58 14.11 6.87 -2.57
N TYR A 59 14.69 5.67 -2.59
CA TYR A 59 14.01 4.43 -2.88
C TYR A 59 14.23 3.44 -1.75
N LEU A 60 13.14 2.94 -1.17
CA LEU A 60 13.15 1.84 -0.22
C LEU A 60 12.86 0.54 -0.98
N ALA A 61 13.91 -0.24 -1.20
CA ALA A 61 13.81 -1.58 -1.75
C ALA A 61 13.40 -2.61 -0.68
N GLN A 62 12.97 -3.78 -1.11
CA GLN A 62 12.66 -4.89 -0.19
C GLN A 62 13.89 -5.42 0.55
N ASP A 63 15.07 -5.31 -0.06
CA ASP A 63 16.35 -5.67 0.59
C ASP A 63 16.80 -4.45 1.41
N PHE A 64 16.52 -4.44 2.67
CA PHE A 64 16.67 -3.27 3.57
C PHE A 64 18.04 -2.59 3.55
N ASP A 65 19.08 -3.24 3.02
CA ASP A 65 20.46 -2.74 2.86
C ASP A 65 21.02 -2.06 4.13
N LEU A 66 20.66 -2.57 5.31
CA LEU A 66 21.17 -2.09 6.58
C LEU A 66 22.57 -2.62 6.83
N MET A 67 23.42 -1.82 7.46
CA MET A 67 24.70 -2.26 7.96
C MET A 67 24.51 -3.10 9.22
N PRO A 68 24.82 -4.43 9.17
CA PRO A 68 24.41 -5.36 10.23
C PRO A 68 25.15 -5.16 11.57
N PHE A 69 26.35 -4.61 11.53
CA PHE A 69 27.24 -4.54 12.69
C PHE A 69 27.24 -3.22 13.44
N ILE A 70 26.58 -2.19 12.91
CA ILE A 70 26.37 -0.92 13.57
C ILE A 70 24.97 -0.82 14.17
N THR A 71 24.75 0.16 15.03
CA THR A 71 23.48 0.35 15.72
C THR A 71 22.38 0.86 14.79
N VAL A 72 21.13 0.83 15.27
CA VAL A 72 19.98 1.41 14.60
C VAL A 72 20.18 2.91 14.38
N ALA A 73 20.58 3.64 15.41
CA ALA A 73 20.86 5.08 15.34
C ALA A 73 21.94 5.41 14.31
N GLU A 74 23.03 4.64 14.29
CA GLU A 74 24.10 4.79 13.30
C GLU A 74 23.64 4.48 11.87
N ASN A 75 22.76 3.48 11.67
CA ASN A 75 22.16 3.20 10.37
C ASN A 75 21.29 4.35 9.86
N VAL A 76 20.41 4.90 10.70
CA VAL A 76 19.55 6.03 10.35
C VAL A 76 20.39 7.27 10.06
N GLY A 77 21.36 7.57 10.93
CA GLY A 77 22.23 8.75 10.80
C GLY A 77 23.39 8.62 9.81
N LYS A 78 23.50 7.50 9.07
CA LYS A 78 24.66 7.19 8.22
C LYS A 78 25.02 8.28 7.21
N TYR A 79 24.01 8.89 6.61
CA TYR A 79 24.18 9.90 5.57
C TYR A 79 23.99 11.32 6.06
N LEU A 80 23.69 11.54 7.35
CA LEU A 80 23.60 12.85 7.95
C LEU A 80 24.99 13.44 8.21
N SER A 81 25.11 14.76 8.13
CA SER A 81 26.35 15.48 8.38
C SER A 81 26.84 15.26 9.81
N ASN A 82 28.16 15.07 9.98
CA ASN A 82 28.81 15.03 11.28
C ASN A 82 29.29 16.40 11.77
N PHE A 83 29.13 17.47 10.97
CA PHE A 83 29.52 18.82 11.36
C PHE A 83 28.63 19.41 12.44
N PHE A 84 27.37 18.95 12.53
CA PHE A 84 26.39 19.37 13.52
C PHE A 84 25.86 18.14 14.28
N PRO A 85 26.60 17.65 15.26
CA PRO A 85 26.28 16.39 15.94
C PRO A 85 24.96 16.45 16.73
N GLU A 86 24.61 17.62 17.31
CA GLU A 86 23.36 17.80 18.04
C GLU A 86 22.16 17.73 17.10
N ASP A 87 22.19 18.44 15.99
CA ASP A 87 21.12 18.38 14.97
C ASP A 87 20.94 16.97 14.41
N LYS A 88 22.08 16.28 14.21
CA LYS A 88 22.06 14.88 13.78
C LYS A 88 21.35 13.99 14.78
N GLN A 89 21.61 14.13 16.08
CA GLN A 89 20.95 13.32 17.12
C GLN A 89 19.45 13.63 17.21
N VAL A 90 19.08 14.91 17.17
CA VAL A 90 17.67 15.33 17.13
C VAL A 90 16.96 14.70 15.95
N ARG A 91 17.57 14.76 14.76
CA ARG A 91 16.99 14.18 13.55
C ARG A 91 16.83 12.65 13.63
N ILE A 92 17.83 11.94 14.16
CA ILE A 92 17.76 10.49 14.39
C ILE A 92 16.61 10.17 15.36
N ALA A 93 16.49 10.88 16.48
CA ALA A 93 15.45 10.65 17.47
C ALA A 93 14.04 10.85 16.88
N GLU A 94 13.81 11.96 16.13
CA GLU A 94 12.57 12.23 15.42
C GLU A 94 12.18 11.06 14.50
N LEU A 95 13.11 10.59 13.68
CA LEU A 95 12.84 9.52 12.73
C LEU A 95 12.60 8.17 13.41
N LEU A 96 13.30 7.87 14.49
CA LEU A 96 13.07 6.66 15.28
C LEU A 96 11.70 6.66 15.96
N GLU A 97 11.21 7.83 16.39
CA GLU A 97 9.86 7.98 16.93
C GLU A 97 8.80 7.71 15.86
N ILE A 98 8.93 8.28 14.65
CA ILE A 98 8.01 8.08 13.53
C ILE A 98 7.85 6.58 13.21
N VAL A 99 8.96 5.82 13.21
CA VAL A 99 8.95 4.39 12.90
C VAL A 99 8.84 3.48 14.13
N GLU A 100 8.58 4.04 15.31
CA GLU A 100 8.42 3.32 16.59
C GLU A 100 9.64 2.41 16.92
N MET A 101 10.84 2.94 16.77
CA MET A 101 12.10 2.23 16.99
C MET A 101 13.03 2.90 18.02
N THR A 102 12.54 3.85 18.81
CA THR A 102 13.33 4.61 19.78
C THR A 102 14.05 3.72 20.80
N GLU A 103 13.37 2.69 21.32
CA GLU A 103 13.93 1.74 22.30
C GLU A 103 15.06 0.86 21.72
N TYR A 104 15.18 0.81 20.41
CA TYR A 104 16.17 -0.01 19.70
C TYR A 104 17.35 0.80 19.19
N ALA A 105 17.46 2.11 19.54
CA ALA A 105 18.47 3.03 19.00
C ALA A 105 19.91 2.46 19.08
N ASP A 106 20.26 1.84 20.21
CA ASP A 106 21.60 1.29 20.48
C ASP A 106 21.75 -0.20 20.11
N VAL A 107 20.68 -0.82 19.59
CA VAL A 107 20.73 -2.23 19.17
C VAL A 107 21.37 -2.35 17.79
N LYS A 108 22.26 -3.33 17.61
CA LYS A 108 22.87 -3.62 16.30
C LYS A 108 21.84 -4.20 15.33
N ALA A 109 21.87 -3.72 14.07
CA ALA A 109 20.86 -4.10 13.07
C ALA A 109 20.77 -5.62 12.82
N LYS A 110 21.86 -6.38 12.96
CA LYS A 110 21.86 -7.85 12.84
C LYS A 110 20.99 -8.58 13.88
N LEU A 111 20.60 -7.91 14.97
CA LEU A 111 19.77 -8.48 16.04
C LEU A 111 18.28 -8.19 15.85
N LEU A 112 17.93 -7.44 14.82
CA LEU A 112 16.55 -7.03 14.55
C LEU A 112 15.78 -8.13 13.80
N SER A 113 14.46 -8.19 14.05
CA SER A 113 13.53 -8.94 13.20
C SER A 113 13.37 -8.29 11.83
N GLY A 114 12.82 -9.01 10.84
CA GLY A 114 12.58 -8.47 9.50
C GLY A 114 11.72 -7.19 9.51
N GLY A 115 10.65 -7.16 10.29
CA GLY A 115 9.80 -5.98 10.42
C GLY A 115 10.48 -4.80 11.14
N GLN A 116 11.39 -5.08 12.10
CA GLN A 116 12.20 -4.05 12.72
C GLN A 116 13.23 -3.49 11.72
N MET A 117 13.89 -4.36 10.94
CA MET A 117 14.80 -3.91 9.88
C MET A 117 14.10 -3.04 8.85
N GLN A 118 12.90 -3.41 8.44
CA GLN A 118 12.09 -2.62 7.50
C GLN A 118 11.79 -1.21 8.04
N ARG A 119 11.42 -1.09 9.31
CA ARG A 119 11.17 0.20 9.96
C ARG A 119 12.44 1.06 10.04
N VAL A 120 13.58 0.50 10.38
CA VAL A 120 14.86 1.22 10.39
C VAL A 120 15.26 1.66 8.99
N ALA A 121 15.07 0.82 7.98
CA ALA A 121 15.35 1.17 6.59
C ALA A 121 14.45 2.33 6.12
N LEU A 122 13.17 2.35 6.54
CA LEU A 122 12.25 3.44 6.28
C LEU A 122 12.73 4.75 6.93
N ALA A 123 13.13 4.74 8.20
CA ALA A 123 13.73 5.90 8.87
C ALA A 123 14.98 6.43 8.13
N ARG A 124 15.85 5.52 7.69
CA ARG A 124 17.08 5.88 6.97
C ARG A 124 16.83 6.59 5.64
N VAL A 125 15.83 6.15 4.85
CA VAL A 125 15.53 6.81 3.57
C VAL A 125 14.89 8.18 3.76
N LEU A 126 14.26 8.43 4.90
CA LEU A 126 13.71 9.73 5.29
C LEU A 126 14.76 10.71 5.85
N ALA A 127 15.94 10.21 6.24
CA ALA A 127 16.93 11.00 6.97
C ALA A 127 17.34 12.30 6.24
N LEU A 128 17.49 12.24 4.92
CA LEU A 128 17.91 13.38 4.09
C LEU A 128 16.74 14.24 3.56
N GLU A 129 15.52 14.05 4.07
CA GLU A 129 14.32 14.79 3.63
C GLU A 129 14.17 14.84 2.10
N PRO A 130 13.96 13.68 1.44
CA PRO A 130 13.82 13.66 -0.02
C PRO A 130 12.57 14.44 -0.45
N GLU A 131 12.59 15.02 -1.66
CA GLU A 131 11.37 15.59 -2.27
C GLU A 131 10.44 14.47 -2.80
N VAL A 132 11.03 13.35 -3.24
CA VAL A 132 10.31 12.17 -3.75
C VAL A 132 10.77 10.91 -3.04
N LEU A 133 9.83 10.16 -2.50
CA LEU A 133 10.03 8.88 -1.82
C LEU A 133 9.34 7.76 -2.59
N LEU A 134 10.11 6.76 -2.99
CA LEU A 134 9.63 5.56 -3.66
C LEU A 134 9.66 4.38 -2.68
N LEU A 135 8.54 3.73 -2.44
CA LEU A 135 8.39 2.65 -1.46
C LEU A 135 7.91 1.37 -2.14
N ASP A 136 8.70 0.30 -2.06
CA ASP A 136 8.34 -1.03 -2.58
C ASP A 136 7.89 -1.92 -1.41
N GLU A 137 6.58 -2.08 -1.27
CA GLU A 137 5.92 -2.85 -0.22
C GLU A 137 6.41 -2.50 1.21
N PRO A 138 6.32 -1.23 1.63
CA PRO A 138 6.96 -0.74 2.85
C PRO A 138 6.45 -1.35 4.16
N PHE A 139 5.33 -2.06 4.12
CA PHE A 139 4.70 -2.62 5.32
C PHE A 139 4.57 -4.16 5.29
N SER A 140 5.15 -4.84 4.30
CA SER A 140 4.94 -6.29 4.07
C SER A 140 5.41 -7.19 5.21
N HIS A 141 6.51 -6.84 5.88
CA HIS A 141 7.10 -7.64 6.97
C HIS A 141 6.69 -7.17 8.38
N ILE A 142 5.77 -6.21 8.47
CA ILE A 142 5.37 -5.60 9.74
C ILE A 142 4.09 -6.26 10.25
N ASP A 143 4.05 -6.54 11.56
CA ASP A 143 2.90 -7.13 12.22
C ASP A 143 1.64 -6.25 12.08
N ASN A 144 0.49 -6.87 11.87
CA ASN A 144 -0.77 -6.16 11.59
C ASN A 144 -1.14 -5.11 12.66
N PHE A 145 -0.87 -5.39 13.93
CA PHE A 145 -1.19 -4.45 15.03
C PHE A 145 -0.33 -3.17 14.99
N ARG A 146 0.89 -3.23 14.40
CA ARG A 146 1.78 -2.08 14.23
C ARG A 146 1.63 -1.37 12.88
N LYS A 147 1.14 -2.07 11.85
CA LYS A 147 0.99 -1.48 10.51
C LYS A 147 0.20 -0.18 10.53
N ASN A 148 -0.93 -0.16 11.24
CA ASN A 148 -1.84 0.98 11.20
C ASN A 148 -1.28 2.23 11.90
N SER A 149 -0.56 2.08 13.02
CA SER A 149 0.12 3.20 13.68
C SER A 149 1.25 3.74 12.82
N LEU A 150 2.09 2.85 12.31
CA LEU A 150 3.21 3.23 11.44
C LEU A 150 2.75 3.94 10.16
N ARG A 151 1.69 3.45 9.50
CA ARG A 151 1.08 4.11 8.33
C ARG A 151 0.67 5.53 8.66
N ARG A 152 -0.10 5.72 9.74
CA ARG A 152 -0.54 7.06 10.15
C ARG A 152 0.63 8.00 10.43
N ASN A 153 1.64 7.55 11.17
CA ASN A 153 2.81 8.35 11.50
C ASN A 153 3.59 8.73 10.23
N LEU A 154 3.86 7.74 9.36
CA LEU A 154 4.59 7.97 8.12
C LEU A 154 3.86 8.96 7.20
N PHE A 155 2.60 8.68 6.86
CA PHE A 155 1.87 9.52 5.89
C PHE A 155 1.55 10.91 6.46
N ALA A 156 1.36 11.07 7.78
CA ALA A 156 1.27 12.38 8.42
C ALA A 156 2.59 13.17 8.27
N TYR A 157 3.73 12.53 8.54
CA TYR A 157 5.05 13.11 8.34
C TYR A 157 5.30 13.51 6.88
N LEU A 158 5.00 12.62 5.92
CA LEU A 158 5.19 12.92 4.49
C LEU A 158 4.36 14.14 4.06
N LYS A 159 3.13 14.25 4.56
CA LYS A 159 2.24 15.38 4.27
C LYS A 159 2.75 16.67 4.90
N GLU A 160 3.20 16.63 6.15
CA GLU A 160 3.79 17.80 6.87
C GLU A 160 5.00 18.32 6.10
N LYS A 161 5.90 17.45 5.68
CA LYS A 161 7.14 17.81 4.94
C LYS A 161 6.89 18.03 3.45
N SER A 162 5.64 17.91 2.97
CA SER A 162 5.28 18.03 1.54
C SER A 162 6.10 17.10 0.62
N ILE A 163 6.44 15.90 1.10
CA ILE A 163 7.17 14.88 0.33
C ILE A 163 6.17 14.17 -0.59
N ILE A 164 6.51 14.00 -1.85
CA ILE A 164 5.76 13.13 -2.76
C ILE A 164 6.11 11.69 -2.45
N CYS A 165 5.09 10.85 -2.28
CA CYS A 165 5.28 9.42 -2.09
C CYS A 165 4.67 8.62 -3.24
N ILE A 166 5.44 7.67 -3.80
CA ILE A 166 4.93 6.65 -4.71
C ILE A 166 5.12 5.31 -4.03
N VAL A 167 4.02 4.66 -3.66
CA VAL A 167 4.04 3.37 -2.97
C VAL A 167 3.52 2.25 -3.86
N ALA A 168 4.35 1.24 -4.10
CA ALA A 168 3.89 -0.01 -4.71
C ALA A 168 3.44 -0.95 -3.59
N THR A 169 2.20 -1.40 -3.65
CA THR A 169 1.59 -2.25 -2.62
C THR A 169 0.61 -3.26 -3.22
N HIS A 170 0.31 -4.29 -2.46
CA HIS A 170 -0.81 -5.19 -2.71
C HIS A 170 -1.89 -5.06 -1.59
N ASP A 171 -1.66 -4.17 -0.60
CA ASP A 171 -2.58 -3.95 0.52
C ASP A 171 -3.55 -2.81 0.17
N SER A 172 -4.82 -3.13 0.05
CA SER A 172 -5.87 -2.15 -0.26
C SER A 172 -5.99 -1.04 0.79
N THR A 173 -5.58 -1.30 2.05
CA THR A 173 -5.57 -0.28 3.11
C THR A 173 -4.58 0.85 2.80
N ASP A 174 -3.41 0.53 2.21
CA ASP A 174 -2.44 1.56 1.81
C ASP A 174 -3.04 2.50 0.76
N VAL A 175 -3.84 1.94 -0.15
CA VAL A 175 -4.50 2.68 -1.22
C VAL A 175 -5.66 3.51 -0.68
N LEU A 176 -6.64 2.87 -0.03
CA LEU A 176 -7.91 3.49 0.35
C LEU A 176 -7.77 4.53 1.45
N ALA A 177 -6.84 4.31 2.42
CA ALA A 177 -6.71 5.18 3.58
C ALA A 177 -5.68 6.31 3.40
N PHE A 178 -4.67 6.13 2.55
CA PHE A 178 -3.51 7.02 2.53
C PHE A 178 -3.11 7.56 1.16
N ALA A 179 -3.61 7.01 0.05
CA ALA A 179 -3.29 7.52 -1.27
C ALA A 179 -4.26 8.64 -1.69
N ASP A 180 -3.71 9.69 -2.31
CA ASP A 180 -4.51 10.72 -2.99
C ASP A 180 -4.93 10.26 -4.38
N GLU A 181 -4.07 9.47 -5.03
CA GLU A 181 -4.29 8.88 -6.35
C GLU A 181 -3.87 7.41 -6.34
N VAL A 182 -4.51 6.60 -7.17
CA VAL A 182 -4.14 5.20 -7.39
C VAL A 182 -3.92 4.94 -8.88
N ALA A 183 -2.90 4.14 -9.19
CA ALA A 183 -2.68 3.56 -10.51
C ALA A 183 -2.80 2.04 -10.41
N ILE A 184 -3.74 1.46 -11.14
CA ILE A 184 -3.97 0.01 -11.19
C ILE A 184 -3.13 -0.59 -12.29
N MET A 185 -2.29 -1.54 -11.92
CA MET A 185 -1.34 -2.16 -12.83
C MET A 185 -1.67 -3.63 -13.09
N LYS A 186 -1.70 -4.00 -14.38
CA LYS A 186 -1.88 -5.38 -14.84
C LYS A 186 -0.94 -5.67 -16.00
N GLN A 187 -0.17 -6.76 -15.92
CA GLN A 187 0.71 -7.23 -17.01
C GLN A 187 1.62 -6.12 -17.59
N GLY A 188 2.27 -5.33 -16.74
CA GLY A 188 3.18 -4.26 -17.15
C GLY A 188 2.51 -2.97 -17.63
N LYS A 189 1.19 -2.86 -17.58
CA LYS A 189 0.43 -1.68 -18.03
C LYS A 189 -0.40 -1.08 -16.90
N ILE A 190 -0.48 0.23 -16.87
CA ILE A 190 -1.49 0.93 -16.07
C ILE A 190 -2.80 0.83 -16.86
N ILE A 191 -3.80 0.17 -16.26
CA ILE A 191 -5.10 -0.08 -16.89
C ILE A 191 -6.16 0.92 -16.43
N GLU A 192 -5.98 1.51 -15.25
CA GLU A 192 -6.84 2.55 -14.70
C GLU A 192 -6.06 3.40 -13.72
N SER A 193 -6.42 4.68 -13.58
CA SER A 193 -5.89 5.56 -12.55
C SER A 193 -6.92 6.62 -12.17
N GLY A 194 -6.90 7.04 -10.91
CA GLY A 194 -7.83 8.04 -10.41
C GLY A 194 -7.86 8.14 -8.89
N ILE A 195 -8.92 8.74 -8.36
CA ILE A 195 -9.14 8.85 -6.92
C ILE A 195 -9.54 7.47 -6.37
N PRO A 196 -8.90 6.96 -5.30
CA PRO A 196 -9.17 5.63 -4.76
C PRO A 196 -10.63 5.37 -4.45
N GLU A 197 -11.31 6.30 -3.78
CA GLU A 197 -12.72 6.17 -3.42
C GLU A 197 -13.63 6.04 -4.65
N PHE A 198 -13.34 6.80 -5.73
CA PHE A 198 -14.12 6.71 -6.96
C PHE A 198 -13.97 5.34 -7.63
N ILE A 199 -12.73 4.85 -7.75
CA ILE A 199 -12.44 3.54 -8.39
C ILE A 199 -13.01 2.39 -7.55
N TYR A 200 -12.95 2.49 -6.21
CA TYR A 200 -13.55 1.52 -5.30
C TYR A 200 -15.07 1.41 -5.49
N ASN A 201 -15.75 2.56 -5.57
CA ASN A 201 -17.21 2.60 -5.69
C ASN A 201 -17.72 2.31 -7.11
N HIS A 202 -16.87 2.50 -8.14
CA HIS A 202 -17.24 2.33 -9.56
C HIS A 202 -16.20 1.50 -10.32
N PRO A 203 -15.92 0.25 -9.88
CA PRO A 203 -14.91 -0.57 -10.54
C PRO A 203 -15.36 -0.96 -11.94
N GLN A 204 -14.52 -0.73 -12.96
CA GLN A 204 -14.84 -1.04 -14.35
C GLN A 204 -14.94 -2.54 -14.65
N ASN A 205 -14.30 -3.38 -13.84
CA ASN A 205 -14.31 -4.84 -14.02
C ASN A 205 -13.97 -5.58 -12.71
N TYR A 206 -14.20 -6.91 -12.74
CA TYR A 206 -13.95 -7.79 -11.59
C TYR A 206 -12.50 -7.72 -11.08
N TYR A 207 -11.50 -7.66 -11.97
CA TYR A 207 -10.09 -7.59 -11.56
C TYR A 207 -9.82 -6.35 -10.70
N ILE A 208 -10.33 -5.19 -11.11
CA ILE A 208 -10.16 -3.95 -10.37
C ILE A 208 -10.85 -4.03 -9.01
N ALA A 209 -12.09 -4.49 -8.99
CA ALA A 209 -12.83 -4.66 -7.73
C ALA A 209 -12.13 -5.63 -6.77
N SER A 210 -11.62 -6.76 -7.27
CA SER A 210 -10.97 -7.80 -6.46
C SER A 210 -9.63 -7.36 -5.83
N LEU A 211 -9.01 -6.29 -6.30
CA LEU A 211 -7.82 -5.72 -5.66
C LEU A 211 -8.13 -5.05 -4.32
N PHE A 212 -9.37 -4.68 -4.07
CA PHE A 212 -9.79 -3.98 -2.86
C PHE A 212 -10.43 -4.89 -1.82
N GLY A 213 -10.83 -6.09 -2.18
CA GLY A 213 -11.43 -7.06 -1.27
C GLY A 213 -12.22 -8.16 -1.97
N ASP A 214 -12.92 -8.95 -1.17
CA ASP A 214 -13.88 -9.94 -1.70
C ASP A 214 -14.97 -9.21 -2.49
N VAL A 215 -15.30 -9.69 -3.69
CA VAL A 215 -16.32 -9.09 -4.55
C VAL A 215 -17.21 -10.16 -5.15
N ASN A 216 -18.51 -9.92 -5.17
CA ASN A 216 -19.50 -10.75 -5.82
C ASN A 216 -19.75 -10.22 -7.24
N GLU A 217 -19.83 -11.14 -8.20
CA GLU A 217 -20.34 -10.86 -9.52
C GLU A 217 -21.76 -11.45 -9.63
N ILE A 218 -22.76 -10.59 -9.52
CA ILE A 218 -24.18 -10.99 -9.47
C ILE A 218 -24.85 -10.56 -10.75
N VAL A 219 -25.56 -11.49 -11.43
CA VAL A 219 -26.40 -11.19 -12.59
C VAL A 219 -27.85 -11.10 -12.14
N LEU A 220 -28.43 -9.92 -12.23
CA LEU A 220 -29.85 -9.64 -11.96
C LEU A 220 -30.46 -8.99 -13.19
N GLN A 221 -31.60 -9.51 -13.64
CA GLN A 221 -32.35 -8.96 -14.80
C GLN A 221 -31.47 -8.72 -16.04
N ASP A 222 -30.56 -9.69 -16.31
CA ASP A 222 -29.55 -9.65 -17.40
C ASP A 222 -28.47 -8.57 -17.25
N GLU A 223 -28.44 -7.82 -16.15
CA GLU A 223 -27.38 -6.88 -15.83
C GLU A 223 -26.38 -7.49 -14.84
N LYS A 224 -25.08 -7.21 -15.07
CA LYS A 224 -23.98 -7.69 -14.27
C LYS A 224 -23.58 -6.63 -13.25
N HIS A 225 -23.63 -7.00 -11.97
CA HIS A 225 -23.27 -6.14 -10.85
C HIS A 225 -22.03 -6.67 -10.14
N LEU A 226 -21.09 -5.78 -9.86
CA LEU A 226 -19.95 -6.04 -8.99
C LEU A 226 -20.27 -5.46 -7.62
N VAL A 227 -20.39 -6.33 -6.62
CA VAL A 227 -20.93 -5.95 -5.30
C VAL A 227 -20.02 -6.46 -4.19
N TYR A 228 -19.54 -5.58 -3.34
CA TYR A 228 -18.78 -5.98 -2.15
C TYR A 228 -19.72 -6.58 -1.08
N PRO A 229 -19.23 -7.49 -0.21
CA PRO A 229 -20.05 -8.14 0.81
C PRO A 229 -20.86 -7.17 1.69
N HIS A 230 -20.28 -6.06 2.10
CA HIS A 230 -20.93 -5.03 2.93
C HIS A 230 -22.04 -4.24 2.21
N GLN A 231 -22.10 -4.31 0.89
CA GLN A 231 -23.13 -3.66 0.08
C GLN A 231 -24.41 -4.50 -0.07
N LEU A 232 -24.41 -5.72 0.46
CA LEU A 232 -25.58 -6.61 0.46
C LEU A 232 -26.23 -6.61 1.83
N ASN A 233 -27.55 -6.39 1.86
CA ASN A 233 -28.36 -6.47 3.07
C ASN A 233 -29.39 -7.57 3.00
N VAL A 234 -29.64 -8.24 4.14
CA VAL A 234 -30.75 -9.17 4.28
C VAL A 234 -32.07 -8.37 4.34
N VAL A 235 -33.03 -8.81 3.54
CA VAL A 235 -34.36 -8.19 3.43
C VAL A 235 -35.44 -9.28 3.52
N VAL A 236 -36.71 -8.85 3.67
CA VAL A 236 -37.83 -9.79 3.80
C VAL A 236 -38.12 -10.51 2.48
N ASN A 237 -37.95 -9.83 1.34
CA ASN A 237 -38.19 -10.39 0.01
C ASN A 237 -37.42 -9.64 -1.08
N SER A 238 -36.86 -10.36 -2.06
CA SER A 238 -36.18 -9.82 -3.24
C SER A 238 -35.99 -10.90 -4.29
N ASP A 239 -35.43 -10.53 -5.46
CA ASP A 239 -35.07 -11.48 -6.54
C ASP A 239 -33.77 -12.24 -6.21
N LEU A 240 -32.95 -11.77 -5.27
CA LEU A 240 -31.70 -12.39 -4.84
C LEU A 240 -31.94 -13.31 -3.65
N LYS A 241 -32.55 -14.48 -3.92
CA LYS A 241 -32.80 -15.54 -2.95
C LYS A 241 -31.58 -16.45 -2.84
N VAL A 242 -30.98 -16.55 -1.64
CA VAL A 242 -29.77 -17.34 -1.40
C VAL A 242 -29.98 -18.38 -0.29
N GLU A 243 -29.24 -19.50 -0.39
CA GLU A 243 -29.19 -20.55 0.61
C GLU A 243 -27.83 -20.47 1.34
N ILE A 244 -27.84 -20.43 2.68
CA ILE A 244 -26.64 -20.26 3.49
C ILE A 244 -25.80 -21.52 3.49
N ILE A 245 -24.50 -21.36 3.17
CA ILE A 245 -23.50 -22.42 3.20
C ILE A 245 -22.76 -22.41 4.55
N ASN A 246 -22.26 -21.22 4.96
CA ASN A 246 -21.49 -21.07 6.19
C ASN A 246 -21.49 -19.62 6.70
N SER A 247 -21.14 -19.44 7.98
CA SER A 247 -20.99 -18.15 8.64
C SER A 247 -19.61 -18.07 9.29
N TYR A 248 -18.75 -17.14 8.86
CA TYR A 248 -17.39 -16.95 9.34
C TYR A 248 -17.29 -15.69 10.21
N PHE A 249 -16.98 -15.85 11.49
CA PHE A 249 -16.81 -14.72 12.41
C PHE A 249 -15.54 -13.93 12.09
N ARG A 250 -15.69 -12.62 11.84
CA ARG A 250 -14.58 -11.70 11.54
C ARG A 250 -14.39 -10.61 12.60
N GLY A 251 -14.82 -10.85 13.82
CA GLY A 251 -14.68 -9.92 14.95
C GLY A 251 -15.89 -9.00 15.10
N SER A 252 -16.07 -8.03 14.22
CA SER A 252 -17.17 -7.07 14.26
C SER A 252 -18.45 -7.55 13.56
N HIS A 253 -18.34 -8.53 12.70
CA HIS A 253 -19.44 -9.08 11.89
C HIS A 253 -19.15 -10.52 11.48
N TYR A 254 -20.12 -11.16 10.84
CA TYR A 254 -19.94 -12.44 10.17
C TYR A 254 -19.89 -12.22 8.66
N LEU A 255 -18.89 -12.82 8.00
CA LEU A 255 -18.93 -13.02 6.56
C LEU A 255 -19.76 -14.27 6.29
N ILE A 256 -20.87 -14.10 5.59
CA ILE A 256 -21.78 -15.18 5.26
C ILE A 256 -21.49 -15.66 3.84
N GLU A 257 -21.26 -16.94 3.71
CA GLU A 257 -21.15 -17.63 2.42
C GLU A 257 -22.52 -18.24 2.07
N ALA A 258 -23.02 -17.91 0.90
CA ALA A 258 -24.32 -18.37 0.46
C ALA A 258 -24.31 -18.79 -1.01
N LYS A 259 -25.27 -19.62 -1.40
CA LYS A 259 -25.45 -20.08 -2.77
C LYS A 259 -26.60 -19.32 -3.44
N PHE A 260 -26.30 -18.77 -4.62
CA PHE A 260 -27.27 -18.15 -5.53
C PHE A 260 -27.23 -18.87 -6.86
N GLY A 261 -28.19 -19.74 -7.13
CA GLY A 261 -28.15 -20.63 -8.30
C GLY A 261 -26.90 -21.51 -8.30
N ASN A 262 -26.01 -21.32 -9.28
CA ASN A 262 -24.71 -22.01 -9.39
C ASN A 262 -23.53 -21.18 -8.90
N GLN A 263 -23.78 -19.99 -8.36
CA GLN A 263 -22.73 -19.07 -7.90
C GLN A 263 -22.65 -19.04 -6.38
N THR A 264 -21.46 -18.73 -5.85
CA THR A 264 -21.25 -18.42 -4.44
C THR A 264 -21.30 -16.90 -4.28
N VAL A 265 -22.06 -16.44 -3.27
CA VAL A 265 -22.19 -15.03 -2.90
C VAL A 265 -21.76 -14.85 -1.46
N PHE A 266 -21.00 -13.80 -1.19
CA PHE A 266 -20.58 -13.42 0.15
C PHE A 266 -21.26 -12.11 0.57
N PHE A 267 -21.76 -12.06 1.81
CA PHE A 267 -22.29 -10.82 2.38
C PHE A 267 -21.94 -10.70 3.87
N GLU A 268 -22.00 -9.49 4.40
CA GLU A 268 -21.76 -9.22 5.81
C GLU A 268 -23.07 -9.17 6.58
N ASN A 269 -23.08 -9.76 7.79
CA ASN A 269 -24.21 -9.72 8.72
C ASN A 269 -23.73 -9.59 10.15
N GLU A 270 -24.50 -8.92 11.02
CA GLU A 270 -24.14 -8.71 12.43
C GLU A 270 -24.15 -10.01 13.25
N VAL A 271 -25.00 -10.95 12.87
CA VAL A 271 -25.15 -12.26 13.54
C VAL A 271 -24.91 -13.40 12.57
N ALA A 272 -24.50 -14.56 13.10
CA ALA A 272 -24.43 -15.78 12.30
C ALA A 272 -25.82 -16.18 11.80
N ILE A 273 -25.87 -16.73 10.59
CA ILE A 273 -27.09 -17.30 9.99
C ILE A 273 -26.88 -18.81 9.91
N GLU A 274 -27.91 -19.59 10.21
CA GLU A 274 -27.81 -21.05 10.24
C GLU A 274 -27.61 -21.62 8.83
N LYS A 275 -26.88 -22.73 8.76
CA LYS A 275 -26.65 -23.45 7.49
C LYS A 275 -27.98 -23.95 6.92
N ALA A 276 -28.10 -23.87 5.60
CA ALA A 276 -29.29 -24.23 4.81
C ALA A 276 -30.51 -23.31 5.05
N GLU A 277 -30.38 -22.24 5.83
CA GLU A 277 -31.39 -21.19 5.92
C GLU A 277 -31.48 -20.46 4.57
N ILE A 278 -32.67 -20.02 4.23
CA ILE A 278 -32.94 -19.24 3.01
C ILE A 278 -33.18 -17.80 3.39
N VAL A 279 -32.39 -16.90 2.83
CA VAL A 279 -32.55 -15.48 3.01
C VAL A 279 -32.63 -14.74 1.68
N PHE A 280 -33.13 -13.52 1.71
CA PHE A 280 -33.22 -12.64 0.54
C PHE A 280 -32.27 -11.47 0.72
N LEU A 281 -31.49 -11.16 -0.30
CA LEU A 281 -30.50 -10.08 -0.29
C LEU A 281 -30.93 -8.96 -1.21
N LYS A 282 -30.54 -7.73 -0.86
CA LYS A 282 -30.71 -6.53 -1.69
C LYS A 282 -29.40 -5.75 -1.73
N ILE A 283 -29.03 -5.28 -2.90
CA ILE A 283 -27.92 -4.33 -3.10
C ILE A 283 -28.35 -2.98 -2.54
N LYS A 284 -27.48 -2.34 -1.74
CA LYS A 284 -27.68 -1.02 -1.13
C LYS A 284 -27.82 0.08 -2.16
#